data_abbb463727363b4380553884000909f0
#
_entry.id   abbb463727363b4380553884000909f0
#
_cell.length_a   1.000
_cell.length_b   1.000
_cell.length_c   1.000
_cell.angle_alpha   90.00
_cell.angle_beta   90.00
_cell.angle_gamma   90.00
#
_symmetry.space_group_name_H-M   'P 1'
#
loop_
_entity.id
_entity.type
_entity.pdbx_description
1 polymer ?
#
loop_
_entity_poly.entity_id
_entity_poly.type
_entity_poly.pdbx_seq_one_letter_code
_entity_poly.pdbx_strand_id
1 'polypeptide(L)'
;MEVEQEEMKSLGAFGIYRKAFQIILPWRKIFTQIILAYILPLFFISLVNTHLSNSLLPKIVDQDKKDLAETQVPTSNHTNIFDLLSFPSASYWLLQQVTYTIYSFLFSLLSTSAIVYTMACIYSGRKVTFRMVTSVVPNVLKRLMLTSFTIFLVVCTYHVVAFLVFALAAVLIAFGPNTNVGMSILLVVVVLYLMGLLYMSVVWQLASTISVLEDSYGFQAMKRSNQLIKGKVGVSTLIFLNLGLLHYVLQKALERVVVNGESLGMVNRVAYANVCLSLFLLLGLFERVIQTIIYFVCKSYHHERVDKLALSDHLQVYTQEEYSLPLKGDNLGELKQLCLVILLCIHVVDLAMAKYIDQQEF
;
A
#
# COMPACT_ATOMS: atom_id res chain seq x y z
N MET A 1 -31.90 1.32 -12.72
CA MET A 1 -30.60 0.77 -13.14
C MET A 1 -29.89 1.65 -14.16
N GLU A 2 -30.51 2.04 -15.25
CA GLU A 2 -29.89 2.95 -16.23
C GLU A 2 -29.59 4.34 -15.67
N VAL A 3 -30.49 4.90 -14.88
CA VAL A 3 -30.31 6.19 -14.20
C VAL A 3 -29.10 6.17 -13.24
N GLU A 4 -28.88 5.07 -12.51
CA GLU A 4 -27.75 4.92 -11.57
C GLU A 4 -26.41 4.77 -12.31
N GLN A 5 -26.40 4.17 -13.49
CA GLN A 5 -25.21 4.08 -14.35
C GLN A 5 -24.87 5.41 -15.02
N GLU A 6 -25.87 6.16 -15.46
CA GLU A 6 -25.70 7.50 -16.04
C GLU A 6 -25.18 8.49 -14.99
N GLU A 7 -25.69 8.40 -13.77
CA GLU A 7 -25.20 9.20 -12.63
C GLU A 7 -23.74 8.90 -12.32
N MET A 8 -23.34 7.62 -12.33
CA MET A 8 -21.95 7.24 -12.12
C MET A 8 -21.00 7.70 -13.23
N LYS A 9 -21.43 7.69 -14.49
CA LYS A 9 -20.65 8.14 -15.64
C LYS A 9 -20.25 9.62 -15.53
N SER A 10 -21.11 10.47 -14.99
CA SER A 10 -20.91 11.91 -14.88
C SER A 10 -20.11 12.31 -13.61
N LEU A 11 -19.79 11.38 -12.69
CA LEU A 11 -19.10 11.68 -11.45
C LEU A 11 -17.72 12.30 -11.67
N GLY A 12 -17.55 13.52 -11.16
CA GLY A 12 -16.25 14.16 -10.98
C GLY A 12 -15.62 13.74 -9.64
N ALA A 13 -14.43 14.28 -9.33
CA ALA A 13 -13.70 13.94 -8.11
C ALA A 13 -14.55 14.10 -6.84
N PHE A 14 -15.24 15.21 -6.66
CA PHE A 14 -16.11 15.46 -5.51
C PHE A 14 -17.28 14.46 -5.41
N GLY A 15 -17.86 14.09 -6.54
CA GLY A 15 -18.94 13.09 -6.59
C GLY A 15 -18.46 11.72 -6.09
N ILE A 16 -17.24 11.32 -6.44
CA ILE A 16 -16.64 10.06 -5.99
C ILE A 16 -16.42 10.06 -4.48
N TYR A 17 -15.88 11.14 -3.89
CA TYR A 17 -15.74 11.28 -2.44
C TYR A 17 -17.10 11.20 -1.72
N ARG A 18 -18.10 11.94 -2.21
CA ARG A 18 -19.46 11.90 -1.65
C ARG A 18 -20.05 10.49 -1.69
N LYS A 19 -19.89 9.78 -2.82
CA LYS A 19 -20.38 8.40 -2.98
C LYS A 19 -19.69 7.44 -2.00
N ALA A 20 -18.39 7.62 -1.78
CA ALA A 20 -17.65 6.82 -0.81
C ALA A 20 -18.22 6.97 0.61
N PHE A 21 -18.48 8.20 1.06
CA PHE A 21 -19.13 8.44 2.35
C PHE A 21 -20.52 7.81 2.44
N GLN A 22 -21.34 7.96 1.40
CA GLN A 22 -22.68 7.39 1.35
C GLN A 22 -22.70 5.87 1.45
N ILE A 23 -21.64 5.19 0.98
CA ILE A 23 -21.51 3.73 1.09
C ILE A 23 -20.97 3.33 2.46
N ILE A 24 -19.96 4.03 2.98
CA ILE A 24 -19.31 3.65 4.25
C ILE A 24 -20.26 3.80 5.43
N LEU A 25 -21.04 4.88 5.51
CA LEU A 25 -21.88 5.19 6.68
C LEU A 25 -22.92 4.12 7.02
N PRO A 26 -23.74 3.60 6.07
CA PRO A 26 -24.70 2.54 6.37
C PRO A 26 -24.03 1.21 6.77
N TRP A 27 -22.90 0.89 6.20
CA TRP A 27 -22.17 -0.36 6.37
C TRP A 27 -21.03 -0.27 7.40
N ARG A 28 -21.03 0.74 8.25
CA ARG A 28 -19.97 1.03 9.23
C ARG A 28 -19.53 -0.18 10.07
N LYS A 29 -20.46 -1.06 10.49
CA LYS A 29 -20.14 -2.24 11.31
C LYS A 29 -19.17 -3.18 10.60
N ILE A 30 -19.42 -3.50 9.34
CA ILE A 30 -18.58 -4.39 8.54
C ILE A 30 -17.22 -3.73 8.22
N PHE A 31 -17.24 -2.45 7.82
CA PHE A 31 -16.00 -1.74 7.53
C PHE A 31 -15.12 -1.57 8.77
N THR A 32 -15.70 -1.34 9.95
CA THR A 32 -14.94 -1.32 11.22
C THR A 32 -14.27 -2.67 11.51
N GLN A 33 -14.95 -3.79 11.29
CA GLN A 33 -14.36 -5.12 11.47
C GLN A 33 -13.21 -5.37 10.49
N ILE A 34 -13.36 -4.93 9.22
CA ILE A 34 -12.31 -5.03 8.20
C ILE A 34 -11.12 -4.13 8.56
N ILE A 35 -11.36 -2.90 9.04
CA ILE A 35 -10.30 -1.99 9.50
C ILE A 35 -9.48 -2.66 10.61
N LEU A 36 -10.16 -3.18 11.63
CA LEU A 36 -9.49 -3.79 12.79
C LEU A 36 -8.72 -5.06 12.41
N ALA A 37 -9.25 -5.86 11.47
CA ALA A 37 -8.61 -7.11 11.09
C ALA A 37 -7.43 -6.94 10.12
N TYR A 38 -7.49 -5.98 9.19
CA TYR A 38 -6.55 -5.91 8.06
C TYR A 38 -5.79 -4.59 7.95
N ILE A 39 -6.40 -3.44 8.30
CA ILE A 39 -5.75 -2.14 8.16
C ILE A 39 -4.94 -1.79 9.42
N LEU A 40 -5.49 -2.10 10.59
CA LEU A 40 -4.83 -1.82 11.86
C LEU A 40 -3.47 -2.53 11.99
N PRO A 41 -3.30 -3.83 11.67
CA PRO A 41 -2.00 -4.48 11.68
C PRO A 41 -1.00 -3.80 10.73
N LEU A 42 -1.45 -3.39 9.53
CA LEU A 42 -0.61 -2.68 8.58
C LEU A 42 -0.05 -1.37 9.17
N PHE A 43 -0.87 -0.62 9.89
CA PHE A 43 -0.44 0.59 10.57
C PHE A 43 0.62 0.30 11.65
N PHE A 44 0.38 -0.71 12.51
CA PHE A 44 1.34 -1.06 13.54
C PHE A 44 2.68 -1.52 12.97
N ILE A 45 2.68 -2.33 11.92
CA ILE A 45 3.88 -2.76 11.23
C ILE A 45 4.66 -1.55 10.69
N SER A 46 3.95 -0.58 10.10
CA SER A 46 4.54 0.67 9.60
C SER A 46 5.15 1.52 10.73
N LEU A 47 4.44 1.65 11.85
CA LEU A 47 4.91 2.40 13.01
C LEU A 47 6.17 1.79 13.62
N VAL A 48 6.17 0.47 13.82
CA VAL A 48 7.34 -0.27 14.33
C VAL A 48 8.53 -0.09 13.40
N ASN A 49 8.34 -0.22 12.09
CA ASN A 49 9.42 -0.02 11.13
C ASN A 49 10.00 1.39 11.18
N THR A 50 9.15 2.41 11.26
CA THR A 50 9.60 3.82 11.37
C THR A 50 10.39 4.04 12.65
N HIS A 51 9.90 3.51 13.78
CA HIS A 51 10.59 3.64 15.07
C HIS A 51 11.94 2.92 15.07
N LEU A 52 12.00 1.68 14.57
CA LEU A 52 13.24 0.91 14.48
C LEU A 52 14.25 1.59 13.55
N SER A 53 13.82 2.07 12.40
CA SER A 53 14.70 2.78 11.47
C SER A 53 15.30 4.05 12.09
N ASN A 54 14.50 4.83 12.81
CA ASN A 54 14.96 6.07 13.43
C ASN A 54 15.84 5.84 14.65
N SER A 55 15.64 4.76 15.41
CA SER A 55 16.39 4.48 16.65
C SER A 55 17.63 3.65 16.42
N LEU A 56 17.60 2.70 15.49
CA LEU A 56 18.70 1.74 15.28
C LEU A 56 19.70 2.25 14.25
N LEU A 57 19.23 2.87 13.16
CA LEU A 57 20.09 3.28 12.07
C LEU A 57 21.25 4.21 12.51
N PRO A 58 21.02 5.28 13.32
CA PRO A 58 22.11 6.13 13.81
C PRO A 58 23.12 5.38 14.68
N LYS A 59 22.63 4.53 15.60
CA LYS A 59 23.50 3.76 16.52
C LYS A 59 24.39 2.78 15.75
N ILE A 60 23.84 2.16 14.74
CA ILE A 60 24.51 1.21 13.88
C ILE A 60 25.62 1.89 13.06
N VAL A 61 25.28 3.03 12.43
CA VAL A 61 26.24 3.83 11.64
C VAL A 61 27.38 4.37 12.52
N ASP A 62 27.08 4.75 13.76
CA ASP A 62 28.11 5.22 14.70
C ASP A 62 29.02 4.09 15.20
N GLN A 63 28.47 2.88 15.37
CA GLN A 63 29.25 1.70 15.75
C GLN A 63 30.18 1.27 14.61
N ASP A 64 29.67 1.20 13.38
CA ASP A 64 30.47 0.87 12.20
C ASP A 64 31.58 1.89 11.96
N LYS A 65 31.34 3.18 12.22
CA LYS A 65 32.40 4.22 12.16
C LYS A 65 33.48 4.03 13.22
N LYS A 66 33.15 3.59 14.45
CA LYS A 66 34.09 3.30 15.49
C LYS A 66 34.91 2.06 15.16
N ASP A 67 34.30 1.00 14.70
CA ASP A 67 34.97 -0.24 14.29
C ASP A 67 35.92 0.01 13.09
N LEU A 68 35.54 0.91 12.15
CA LEU A 68 36.41 1.33 11.06
C LEU A 68 37.59 2.18 11.54
N ALA A 69 37.41 2.98 12.57
CA ALA A 69 38.46 3.83 13.14
C ALA A 69 39.47 3.02 13.98
N GLU A 70 39.03 1.93 14.61
CA GLU A 70 39.89 1.01 15.36
C GLU A 70 40.67 0.06 14.46
N THR A 71 40.11 -0.31 13.32
CA THR A 71 40.80 -1.14 12.32
C THR A 71 41.62 -0.23 11.41
N GLN A 72 42.87 0.01 11.71
CA GLN A 72 43.84 0.73 10.88
C GLN A 72 44.11 -0.03 9.57
N VAL A 73 43.15 -0.01 8.64
CA VAL A 73 43.32 -0.53 7.28
C VAL A 73 43.51 0.67 6.34
N PRO A 74 44.63 0.70 5.55
CA PRO A 74 44.90 1.79 4.64
C PRO A 74 43.75 1.87 3.61
N THR A 75 43.13 3.03 3.52
CA THR A 75 42.09 3.43 2.58
C THR A 75 42.53 3.17 1.14
N SER A 76 42.17 2.05 0.57
CA SER A 76 42.07 1.91 -0.88
C SER A 76 40.74 2.54 -1.31
N ASN A 77 40.80 3.48 -2.26
CA ASN A 77 39.69 4.32 -2.75
C ASN A 77 38.60 3.57 -3.55
N HIS A 78 38.36 2.32 -3.26
CA HIS A 78 37.28 1.51 -3.86
C HIS A 78 36.48 0.85 -2.75
N THR A 79 35.54 1.59 -2.14
CA THR A 79 34.48 0.96 -1.33
C THR A 79 33.55 0.23 -2.29
N ASN A 80 33.77 -1.08 -2.43
CA ASN A 80 32.86 -1.96 -3.16
C ASN A 80 31.55 -2.03 -2.39
N ILE A 81 30.41 -2.03 -3.10
CA ILE A 81 29.07 -2.24 -2.53
C ILE A 81 29.03 -3.53 -1.68
N PHE A 82 29.86 -4.52 -1.99
CA PHE A 82 30.02 -5.75 -1.23
C PHE A 82 30.66 -5.55 0.15
N ASP A 83 31.57 -4.58 0.31
CA ASP A 83 32.17 -4.25 1.61
C ASP A 83 31.14 -3.58 2.53
N LEU A 84 30.24 -2.77 1.99
CA LEU A 84 29.12 -2.17 2.71
C LEU A 84 28.09 -3.23 3.20
N LEU A 85 27.87 -4.28 2.43
CA LEU A 85 26.99 -5.41 2.78
C LEU A 85 27.64 -6.38 3.79
N SER A 86 28.95 -6.33 3.95
CA SER A 86 29.71 -7.17 4.90
C SER A 86 29.61 -6.69 6.33
N PHE A 87 29.11 -5.46 6.57
CA PHE A 87 28.88 -4.97 7.93
C PHE A 87 27.63 -5.65 8.53
N PRO A 88 27.71 -6.25 9.72
CA PRO A 88 26.59 -6.91 10.40
C PRO A 88 25.36 -6.00 10.51
N SER A 89 25.58 -4.73 10.71
CA SER A 89 24.59 -3.67 10.83
C SER A 89 23.76 -3.46 9.57
N ALA A 90 24.41 -3.40 8.39
CA ALA A 90 23.71 -3.26 7.10
C ALA A 90 22.84 -4.49 6.80
N SER A 91 23.32 -5.69 7.15
CA SER A 91 22.57 -6.93 6.96
C SER A 91 21.33 -7.00 7.85
N TYR A 92 21.39 -6.57 9.11
CA TYR A 92 20.23 -6.48 10.00
C TYR A 92 19.21 -5.46 9.52
N TRP A 93 19.65 -4.29 9.07
CA TRP A 93 18.76 -3.28 8.49
C TRP A 93 18.06 -3.78 7.22
N LEU A 94 18.79 -4.44 6.31
CA LEU A 94 18.22 -5.04 5.12
C LEU A 94 17.19 -6.12 5.47
N LEU A 95 17.51 -7.01 6.40
CA LEU A 95 16.57 -8.05 6.86
C LEU A 95 15.30 -7.44 7.44
N GLN A 96 15.43 -6.40 8.24
CA GLN A 96 14.28 -5.64 8.78
C GLN A 96 13.43 -5.06 7.67
N GLN A 97 14.06 -4.39 6.66
CA GLN A 97 13.32 -3.77 5.54
C GLN A 97 12.63 -4.81 4.67
N VAL A 98 13.27 -5.96 4.40
CA VAL A 98 12.65 -7.07 3.66
C VAL A 98 11.46 -7.62 4.43
N THR A 99 11.62 -7.87 5.72
CA THR A 99 10.56 -8.39 6.59
C THR A 99 9.38 -7.42 6.64
N TYR A 100 9.62 -6.15 6.86
CA TYR A 100 8.60 -5.09 6.80
C TYR A 100 7.86 -5.08 5.47
N THR A 101 8.60 -5.13 4.36
CA THR A 101 8.01 -5.09 3.00
C THR A 101 7.10 -6.29 2.76
N ILE A 102 7.51 -7.50 3.16
CA ILE A 102 6.70 -8.71 3.01
C ILE A 102 5.40 -8.60 3.81
N TYR A 103 5.47 -8.24 5.09
CA TYR A 103 4.27 -8.14 5.94
C TYR A 103 3.33 -7.03 5.47
N SER A 104 3.86 -5.84 5.16
CA SER A 104 3.05 -4.72 4.69
C SER A 104 2.40 -5.03 3.34
N PHE A 105 3.08 -5.73 2.46
CA PHE A 105 2.54 -6.21 1.20
C PHE A 105 1.38 -7.19 1.42
N LEU A 106 1.56 -8.22 2.24
CA LEU A 106 0.51 -9.21 2.52
C LEU A 106 -0.73 -8.56 3.13
N PHE A 107 -0.59 -7.74 4.16
CA PHE A 107 -1.74 -7.06 4.79
C PHE A 107 -2.41 -6.05 3.86
N SER A 108 -1.66 -5.38 2.99
CA SER A 108 -2.21 -4.51 1.96
C SER A 108 -3.08 -5.29 0.97
N LEU A 109 -2.63 -6.47 0.51
CA LEU A 109 -3.42 -7.33 -0.37
C LEU A 109 -4.68 -7.88 0.31
N LEU A 110 -4.56 -8.32 1.57
CA LEU A 110 -5.69 -8.79 2.37
C LEU A 110 -6.74 -7.69 2.54
N SER A 111 -6.33 -6.48 2.88
CA SER A 111 -7.21 -5.34 3.05
C SER A 111 -7.90 -4.95 1.73
N THR A 112 -7.16 -4.95 0.61
CA THR A 112 -7.70 -4.65 -0.71
C THR A 112 -8.74 -5.70 -1.12
N SER A 113 -8.43 -6.99 -1.01
CA SER A 113 -9.36 -8.07 -1.36
C SER A 113 -10.64 -8.02 -0.52
N ALA A 114 -10.51 -7.82 0.80
CA ALA A 114 -11.66 -7.74 1.70
C ALA A 114 -12.59 -6.55 1.38
N ILE A 115 -12.03 -5.37 1.14
CA ILE A 115 -12.82 -4.17 0.87
C ILE A 115 -13.45 -4.24 -0.52
N VAL A 116 -12.68 -4.62 -1.56
CA VAL A 116 -13.18 -4.72 -2.93
C VAL A 116 -14.31 -5.75 -3.02
N TYR A 117 -14.14 -6.93 -2.39
CA TYR A 117 -15.18 -7.95 -2.32
C TYR A 117 -16.44 -7.44 -1.58
N THR A 118 -16.27 -6.78 -0.44
CA THR A 118 -17.37 -6.17 0.33
C THR A 118 -18.13 -5.14 -0.51
N MET A 119 -17.42 -4.27 -1.22
CA MET A 119 -17.99 -3.27 -2.12
C MET A 119 -18.77 -3.91 -3.26
N ALA A 120 -18.27 -4.99 -3.85
CA ALA A 120 -18.94 -5.72 -4.90
C ALA A 120 -20.25 -6.37 -4.39
N CYS A 121 -20.24 -6.95 -3.21
CA CYS A 121 -21.44 -7.49 -2.58
C CYS A 121 -22.48 -6.41 -2.27
N ILE A 122 -22.06 -5.25 -1.74
CA ILE A 122 -22.94 -4.10 -1.48
C ILE A 122 -23.58 -3.62 -2.80
N TYR A 123 -22.78 -3.50 -3.87
CA TYR A 123 -23.24 -3.06 -5.18
C TYR A 123 -24.22 -4.06 -5.83
N SER A 124 -23.98 -5.37 -5.66
CA SER A 124 -24.89 -6.42 -6.14
C SER A 124 -26.14 -6.63 -5.25
N GLY A 125 -26.26 -5.91 -4.12
CA GLY A 125 -27.40 -6.02 -3.19
C GLY A 125 -27.40 -7.29 -2.33
N ARG A 126 -26.27 -7.99 -2.24
CA ARG A 126 -26.13 -9.20 -1.40
C ARG A 126 -25.94 -8.84 0.08
N LYS A 127 -26.44 -9.72 0.96
CA LYS A 127 -26.13 -9.61 2.39
C LYS A 127 -24.65 -9.95 2.62
N VAL A 128 -23.92 -9.05 3.28
CA VAL A 128 -22.50 -9.22 3.58
C VAL A 128 -22.33 -9.45 5.07
N THR A 129 -21.55 -10.49 5.42
CA THR A 129 -21.11 -10.75 6.79
C THR A 129 -19.59 -10.81 6.83
N PHE A 130 -18.99 -10.42 7.95
CA PHE A 130 -17.53 -10.45 8.11
C PHE A 130 -16.96 -11.85 7.90
N ARG A 131 -17.66 -12.88 8.41
CA ARG A 131 -17.25 -14.29 8.23
C ARG A 131 -17.19 -14.69 6.75
N MET A 132 -18.18 -14.27 5.95
CA MET A 132 -18.21 -14.53 4.51
C MET A 132 -17.05 -13.81 3.79
N VAL A 133 -16.75 -12.56 4.16
CA VAL A 133 -15.60 -11.83 3.60
C VAL A 133 -14.30 -12.56 3.90
N THR A 134 -14.08 -12.96 5.16
CA THR A 134 -12.85 -13.61 5.59
C THR A 134 -12.62 -14.98 4.94
N SER A 135 -13.69 -15.74 4.66
CA SER A 135 -13.57 -17.05 4.02
C SER A 135 -13.21 -16.96 2.53
N VAL A 136 -13.68 -15.91 1.85
CA VAL A 136 -13.42 -15.69 0.41
C VAL A 136 -12.02 -15.07 0.14
N VAL A 137 -11.53 -14.27 1.07
CA VAL A 137 -10.25 -13.54 0.94
C VAL A 137 -9.07 -14.43 0.50
N PRO A 138 -8.83 -15.65 1.05
CA PRO A 138 -7.70 -16.48 0.64
C PRO A 138 -7.73 -16.91 -0.84
N ASN A 139 -8.92 -17.19 -1.38
CA ASN A 139 -9.08 -17.59 -2.79
C ASN A 139 -8.81 -16.43 -3.75
N VAL A 140 -9.32 -15.24 -3.40
CA VAL A 140 -9.06 -14.00 -4.16
C VAL A 140 -7.59 -13.59 -4.07
N LEU A 141 -6.95 -13.84 -2.91
CA LEU A 141 -5.57 -13.44 -2.65
C LEU A 141 -4.58 -14.05 -3.66
N LYS A 142 -4.77 -15.30 -4.08
CA LYS A 142 -3.89 -15.97 -5.07
C LYS A 142 -3.82 -15.19 -6.39
N ARG A 143 -4.97 -14.77 -6.93
CA ARG A 143 -5.06 -13.96 -8.16
C ARG A 143 -4.45 -12.58 -7.97
N LEU A 144 -4.75 -11.95 -6.83
CA LEU A 144 -4.24 -10.63 -6.50
C LEU A 144 -2.71 -10.65 -6.30
N MET A 145 -2.15 -11.70 -5.69
CA MET A 145 -0.70 -11.88 -5.56
C MET A 145 0.00 -11.97 -6.92
N LEU A 146 -0.55 -12.74 -7.85
CA LEU A 146 0.01 -12.86 -9.19
C LEU A 146 -0.03 -11.51 -9.94
N THR A 147 -1.13 -10.77 -9.82
CA THR A 147 -1.25 -9.42 -10.39
C THR A 147 -0.24 -8.47 -9.77
N SER A 148 -0.11 -8.48 -8.44
CA SER A 148 0.84 -7.62 -7.72
C SER A 148 2.29 -7.96 -8.04
N PHE A 149 2.61 -9.23 -8.22
CA PHE A 149 3.94 -9.64 -8.67
C PHE A 149 4.24 -9.15 -10.10
N THR A 150 3.27 -9.24 -11.00
CA THR A 150 3.39 -8.69 -12.37
C THR A 150 3.61 -7.17 -12.33
N ILE A 151 2.83 -6.45 -11.51
CA ILE A 151 2.99 -5.01 -11.30
C ILE A 151 4.40 -4.69 -10.80
N PHE A 152 4.89 -5.45 -9.81
CA PHE A 152 6.24 -5.28 -9.27
C PHE A 152 7.31 -5.42 -10.36
N LEU A 153 7.22 -6.45 -11.21
CA LEU A 153 8.17 -6.64 -12.33
C LEU A 153 8.13 -5.47 -13.31
N VAL A 154 6.94 -4.97 -13.67
CA VAL A 154 6.79 -3.83 -14.60
C VAL A 154 7.37 -2.56 -13.97
N VAL A 155 7.11 -2.31 -12.69
CA VAL A 155 7.65 -1.16 -11.96
C VAL A 155 9.17 -1.23 -11.85
N CYS A 156 9.73 -2.40 -11.52
CA CYS A 156 11.19 -2.61 -11.52
C CYS A 156 11.81 -2.34 -12.88
N THR A 157 11.21 -2.86 -13.95
CA THR A 157 11.68 -2.59 -15.33
C THR A 157 11.64 -1.09 -15.64
N TYR A 158 10.57 -0.40 -15.26
CA TYR A 158 10.44 1.05 -15.43
C TYR A 158 11.55 1.81 -14.70
N HIS A 159 11.86 1.45 -13.45
CA HIS A 159 12.94 2.08 -12.68
C HIS A 159 14.32 1.80 -13.27
N VAL A 160 14.59 0.59 -13.76
CA VAL A 160 15.85 0.25 -14.43
C VAL A 160 16.04 1.11 -15.69
N VAL A 161 15.01 1.20 -16.53
CA VAL A 161 15.05 2.04 -17.75
C VAL A 161 15.26 3.52 -17.37
N ALA A 162 14.53 4.01 -16.37
CA ALA A 162 14.69 5.39 -15.90
C ALA A 162 16.11 5.64 -15.39
N PHE A 163 16.67 4.72 -14.61
CA PHE A 163 18.05 4.81 -14.11
C PHE A 163 19.06 4.92 -15.25
N LEU A 164 18.92 4.11 -16.30
CA LEU A 164 19.79 4.17 -17.48
C LEU A 164 19.68 5.53 -18.20
N VAL A 165 18.47 6.06 -18.31
CA VAL A 165 18.23 7.39 -18.91
C VAL A 165 18.85 8.50 -18.07
N PHE A 166 18.70 8.43 -16.72
CA PHE A 166 19.34 9.39 -15.81
C PHE A 166 20.87 9.31 -15.85
N ALA A 167 21.44 8.09 -15.89
CA ALA A 167 22.87 7.90 -16.03
C ALA A 167 23.41 8.50 -17.34
N LEU A 168 22.69 8.29 -18.45
CA LEU A 168 23.05 8.90 -19.74
C LEU A 168 22.98 10.43 -19.67
N ALA A 169 21.93 10.99 -19.08
CA ALA A 169 21.79 12.44 -18.89
C ALA A 169 22.94 13.02 -18.02
N ALA A 170 23.33 12.30 -16.96
CA ALA A 170 24.46 12.70 -16.11
C ALA A 170 25.80 12.71 -16.88
N VAL A 171 26.04 11.71 -17.74
CA VAL A 171 27.23 11.68 -18.61
C VAL A 171 27.23 12.86 -19.59
N LEU A 172 26.07 13.19 -20.19
CA LEU A 172 25.94 14.32 -21.09
C LEU A 172 26.19 15.66 -20.37
N ILE A 173 25.82 15.78 -19.11
CA ILE A 173 26.11 16.97 -18.27
C ILE A 173 27.62 17.06 -17.96
N ALA A 174 28.25 15.94 -17.61
CA ALA A 174 29.65 15.88 -17.22
C ALA A 174 30.62 16.20 -18.38
N PHE A 175 30.30 15.73 -19.59
CA PHE A 175 31.17 15.80 -20.77
C PHE A 175 30.63 16.75 -21.85
N GLY A 176 29.43 17.31 -21.67
CA GLY A 176 28.83 18.21 -22.66
C GLY A 176 29.42 19.63 -22.66
N PRO A 177 29.37 20.34 -23.80
CA PRO A 177 29.95 21.67 -23.93
C PRO A 177 29.19 22.75 -23.14
N ASN A 178 27.93 22.53 -22.77
CA ASN A 178 27.06 23.49 -22.06
C ASN A 178 26.28 22.80 -20.93
N THR A 179 26.67 23.08 -19.70
CA THR A 179 25.99 22.59 -18.49
C THR A 179 24.51 23.00 -18.38
N ASN A 180 24.16 24.22 -18.87
CA ASN A 180 22.78 24.72 -18.86
C ASN A 180 21.84 23.87 -19.74
N VAL A 181 22.32 23.43 -20.90
CA VAL A 181 21.54 22.53 -21.79
C VAL A 181 21.36 21.18 -21.12
N GLY A 182 22.40 20.62 -20.51
CA GLY A 182 22.34 19.37 -19.77
C GLY A 182 21.33 19.41 -18.61
N MET A 183 21.32 20.48 -17.83
CA MET A 183 20.35 20.69 -16.74
C MET A 183 18.91 20.80 -17.25
N SER A 184 18.69 21.45 -18.40
CA SER A 184 17.35 21.53 -19.01
C SER A 184 16.85 20.15 -19.46
N ILE A 185 17.71 19.33 -20.05
CA ILE A 185 17.40 17.95 -20.45
C ILE A 185 17.07 17.13 -19.20
N LEU A 186 17.86 17.24 -18.14
CA LEU A 186 17.61 16.51 -16.89
C LEU A 186 16.25 16.88 -16.30
N LEU A 187 15.88 18.16 -16.29
CA LEU A 187 14.58 18.62 -15.80
C LEU A 187 13.43 17.98 -16.60
N VAL A 188 13.54 17.94 -17.93
CA VAL A 188 12.52 17.30 -18.79
C VAL A 188 12.42 15.80 -18.48
N VAL A 189 13.55 15.11 -18.33
CA VAL A 189 13.59 13.68 -17.99
C VAL A 189 12.93 13.43 -16.64
N VAL A 190 13.19 14.26 -15.62
CA VAL A 190 12.55 14.16 -14.29
C VAL A 190 11.03 14.33 -14.40
N VAL A 191 10.56 15.33 -15.15
CA VAL A 191 9.13 15.58 -15.32
C VAL A 191 8.45 14.40 -16.02
N LEU A 192 9.04 13.87 -17.10
CA LEU A 192 8.51 12.70 -17.81
C LEU A 192 8.49 11.46 -16.91
N TYR A 193 9.52 11.25 -16.11
CA TYR A 193 9.59 10.17 -15.14
C TYR A 193 8.48 10.28 -14.10
N LEU A 194 8.26 11.46 -13.51
CA LEU A 194 7.18 11.66 -12.52
C LEU A 194 5.79 11.46 -13.14
N MET A 195 5.55 11.97 -14.34
CA MET A 195 4.29 11.76 -15.06
C MET A 195 4.04 10.28 -15.34
N GLY A 196 5.07 9.55 -15.73
CA GLY A 196 4.99 8.09 -15.93
C GLY A 196 4.67 7.34 -14.64
N LEU A 197 5.28 7.70 -13.51
CA LEU A 197 4.99 7.12 -12.21
C LEU A 197 3.54 7.37 -11.78
N LEU A 198 3.03 8.59 -11.96
CA LEU A 198 1.64 8.92 -11.64
C LEU A 198 0.67 8.10 -12.47
N TYR A 199 0.92 7.97 -13.77
CA TYR A 199 0.10 7.15 -14.65
C TYR A 199 0.13 5.67 -14.24
N MET A 200 1.32 5.12 -14.00
CA MET A 200 1.51 3.73 -13.56
C MET A 200 0.82 3.45 -12.22
N SER A 201 0.83 4.41 -11.28
CA SER A 201 0.16 4.26 -9.99
C SER A 201 -1.35 4.09 -10.14
N VAL A 202 -1.99 4.83 -11.05
CA VAL A 202 -3.42 4.70 -11.35
C VAL A 202 -3.74 3.35 -11.99
N VAL A 203 -2.94 2.94 -13.00
CA VAL A 203 -3.11 1.66 -13.69
C VAL A 203 -2.98 0.50 -12.72
N TRP A 204 -2.01 0.50 -11.86
CA TRP A 204 -1.77 -0.56 -10.87
C TRP A 204 -2.92 -0.65 -9.84
N GLN A 205 -3.38 0.48 -9.31
CA GLN A 205 -4.51 0.50 -8.38
C GLN A 205 -5.76 -0.13 -9.00
N LEU A 206 -6.08 0.27 -10.22
CA LEU A 206 -7.23 -0.26 -10.94
C LEU A 206 -7.05 -1.74 -11.33
N ALA A 207 -5.83 -2.17 -11.72
CA ALA A 207 -5.52 -3.56 -12.03
C ALA A 207 -5.73 -4.50 -10.82
N SER A 208 -5.39 -4.04 -9.61
CA SER A 208 -5.65 -4.76 -8.37
C SER A 208 -7.15 -4.97 -8.12
N THR A 209 -7.98 -3.98 -8.42
CA THR A 209 -9.45 -4.10 -8.33
C THR A 209 -10.01 -5.05 -9.38
N ILE A 210 -9.52 -4.97 -10.62
CA ILE A 210 -9.93 -5.84 -11.74
C ILE A 210 -9.64 -7.31 -11.42
N SER A 211 -8.48 -7.62 -10.85
CA SER A 211 -8.10 -8.99 -10.50
C SER A 211 -8.98 -9.62 -9.40
N VAL A 212 -9.71 -8.81 -8.64
CA VAL A 212 -10.70 -9.27 -7.66
C VAL A 212 -12.08 -9.42 -8.28
N LEU A 213 -12.47 -8.51 -9.19
CA LEU A 213 -13.84 -8.39 -9.70
C LEU A 213 -14.06 -9.03 -11.07
N GLU A 214 -13.01 -9.29 -11.83
CA GLU A 214 -13.07 -9.91 -13.17
C GLU A 214 -12.16 -11.15 -13.21
N ASP A 215 -12.39 -12.05 -14.18
CA ASP A 215 -11.54 -13.23 -14.40
C ASP A 215 -10.20 -12.91 -15.09
N SER A 216 -9.72 -11.69 -14.92
CA SER A 216 -8.47 -11.19 -15.48
C SER A 216 -7.44 -10.97 -14.37
N TYR A 217 -6.26 -11.59 -14.50
CA TYR A 217 -5.18 -11.46 -13.53
C TYR A 217 -3.82 -11.23 -14.20
N GLY A 218 -2.83 -10.81 -13.44
CA GLY A 218 -1.49 -10.56 -13.93
C GLY A 218 -1.45 -9.46 -15.00
N PHE A 219 -0.75 -9.73 -16.11
CA PHE A 219 -0.59 -8.78 -17.21
C PHE A 219 -1.91 -8.47 -17.94
N GLN A 220 -2.84 -9.42 -17.96
CA GLN A 220 -4.17 -9.19 -18.55
C GLN A 220 -4.96 -8.15 -17.76
N ALA A 221 -4.92 -8.22 -16.42
CA ALA A 221 -5.54 -7.21 -15.56
C ALA A 221 -4.93 -5.81 -15.77
N MET A 222 -3.59 -5.71 -15.93
CA MET A 222 -2.93 -4.44 -16.25
C MET A 222 -3.35 -3.89 -17.62
N LYS A 223 -3.40 -4.73 -18.66
CA LYS A 223 -3.86 -4.35 -19.99
C LYS A 223 -5.31 -3.86 -19.95
N ARG A 224 -6.17 -4.58 -19.23
CA ARG A 224 -7.57 -4.23 -19.02
C ARG A 224 -7.71 -2.90 -18.26
N SER A 225 -6.95 -2.71 -17.21
CA SER A 225 -6.90 -1.46 -16.45
C SER A 225 -6.50 -0.27 -17.33
N ASN A 226 -5.46 -0.43 -18.15
CA ASN A 226 -5.00 0.59 -19.08
C ASN A 226 -6.08 0.96 -20.15
N GLN A 227 -6.88 0.00 -20.56
CA GLN A 227 -8.01 0.28 -21.47
C GLN A 227 -9.14 1.00 -20.75
N LEU A 228 -9.49 0.55 -19.55
CA LEU A 228 -10.63 1.03 -18.80
C LEU A 228 -10.45 2.45 -18.27
N ILE A 229 -9.21 2.84 -17.91
CA ILE A 229 -8.92 4.18 -17.38
C ILE A 229 -8.99 5.30 -18.44
N LYS A 230 -8.96 4.96 -19.73
CA LYS A 230 -9.02 5.95 -20.82
C LYS A 230 -10.29 6.80 -20.71
N GLY A 231 -10.13 8.11 -20.78
CA GLY A 231 -11.20 9.09 -20.61
C GLY A 231 -11.42 9.57 -19.16
N LYS A 232 -10.93 8.86 -18.14
CA LYS A 232 -11.03 9.26 -16.72
C LYS A 232 -9.68 9.37 -16.02
N VAL A 233 -8.55 9.27 -16.76
CA VAL A 233 -7.18 9.34 -16.22
C VAL A 233 -7.01 10.58 -15.35
N GLY A 234 -7.36 11.76 -15.82
CA GLY A 234 -7.12 13.02 -15.10
C GLY A 234 -7.85 13.07 -13.75
N VAL A 235 -9.12 12.67 -13.69
CA VAL A 235 -9.89 12.63 -12.43
C VAL A 235 -9.31 11.60 -11.47
N SER A 236 -8.99 10.42 -11.96
CA SER A 236 -8.41 9.36 -11.14
C SER A 236 -7.03 9.73 -10.60
N THR A 237 -6.16 10.30 -11.45
CA THR A 237 -4.83 10.78 -11.04
C THR A 237 -4.94 11.87 -9.96
N LEU A 238 -5.85 12.83 -10.14
CA LEU A 238 -6.06 13.90 -9.17
C LEU A 238 -6.50 13.34 -7.81
N ILE A 239 -7.41 12.37 -7.80
CA ILE A 239 -7.90 11.74 -6.57
C ILE A 239 -6.78 10.99 -5.87
N PHE A 240 -6.04 10.11 -6.57
CA PHE A 240 -4.96 9.33 -5.97
C PHE A 240 -3.79 10.20 -5.52
N LEU A 241 -3.47 11.27 -6.26
CA LEU A 241 -2.46 12.23 -5.85
C LEU A 241 -2.87 12.96 -4.55
N ASN A 242 -4.13 13.37 -4.44
CA ASN A 242 -4.65 14.02 -3.24
C ASN A 242 -4.65 13.08 -2.03
N LEU A 243 -5.11 11.83 -2.21
CA LEU A 243 -5.07 10.81 -1.15
C LEU A 243 -3.64 10.47 -0.73
N GLY A 244 -2.73 10.32 -1.69
CA GLY A 244 -1.31 10.06 -1.42
C GLY A 244 -0.64 11.22 -0.68
N LEU A 245 -0.94 12.47 -1.05
CA LEU A 245 -0.45 13.65 -0.35
C LEU A 245 -0.96 13.71 1.10
N LEU A 246 -2.26 13.43 1.30
CA LEU A 246 -2.85 13.40 2.64
C LEU A 246 -2.22 12.30 3.50
N HIS A 247 -1.98 11.13 2.92
CA HIS A 247 -1.29 10.02 3.57
C HIS A 247 0.14 10.41 4.00
N TYR A 248 0.89 11.05 3.09
CA TYR A 248 2.24 11.54 3.37
C TYR A 248 2.27 12.59 4.48
N VAL A 249 1.36 13.56 4.44
CA VAL A 249 1.25 14.60 5.49
C VAL A 249 0.93 13.98 6.85
N LEU A 250 0.00 13.02 6.89
CA LEU A 250 -0.38 12.34 8.11
C LEU A 250 0.78 11.49 8.68
N GLN A 251 1.54 10.80 7.81
CA GLN A 251 2.72 10.04 8.20
C GLN A 251 3.82 10.97 8.78
N LYS A 252 4.07 12.12 8.15
CA LYS A 252 5.03 13.10 8.65
C LYS A 252 4.59 13.76 9.95
N ALA A 253 3.29 14.00 10.13
CA ALA A 253 2.74 14.49 11.38
C ALA A 253 2.93 13.47 12.52
N LEU A 254 2.66 12.18 12.26
CA LEU A 254 2.91 11.11 13.21
C LEU A 254 4.39 11.02 13.60
N GLU A 255 5.29 11.04 12.64
CA GLU A 255 6.74 10.99 12.86
C GLU A 255 7.22 12.16 13.74
N ARG A 256 6.80 13.39 13.43
CA ARG A 256 7.21 14.59 14.18
C ARG A 256 6.66 14.64 15.60
N VAL A 257 5.38 14.28 15.79
CA VAL A 257 4.70 14.46 17.06
C VAL A 257 4.89 13.26 17.99
N VAL A 258 4.85 12.05 17.43
CA VAL A 258 4.89 10.82 18.24
C VAL A 258 6.31 10.33 18.43
N VAL A 259 7.13 10.31 17.38
CA VAL A 259 8.48 9.76 17.44
C VAL A 259 9.47 10.81 17.96
N ASN A 260 9.45 12.03 17.44
CA ASN A 260 10.43 13.07 17.73
C ASN A 260 9.92 14.16 18.72
N GLY A 261 8.71 13.99 19.27
CA GLY A 261 8.08 15.00 20.12
C GLY A 261 8.48 14.94 21.60
N GLU A 262 9.78 14.95 21.91
CA GLU A 262 10.28 14.89 23.31
C GLU A 262 9.82 16.05 24.19
N SER A 263 9.54 17.21 23.60
CA SER A 263 9.04 18.40 24.30
C SER A 263 7.57 18.31 24.72
N LEU A 264 6.81 17.36 24.16
CA LEU A 264 5.40 17.15 24.47
C LEU A 264 5.26 16.17 25.63
N GLY A 265 4.55 16.53 26.69
CA GLY A 265 4.23 15.61 27.78
C GLY A 265 3.60 14.31 27.27
N MET A 266 3.88 13.19 27.95
CA MET A 266 3.51 11.83 27.54
C MET A 266 2.01 11.69 27.21
N VAL A 267 1.13 12.31 28.01
CA VAL A 267 -0.33 12.29 27.81
C VAL A 267 -0.72 12.93 26.44
N ASN A 268 -0.12 14.06 26.11
CA ASN A 268 -0.38 14.74 24.84
C ASN A 268 0.13 13.91 23.65
N ARG A 269 1.29 13.29 23.77
CA ARG A 269 1.83 12.39 22.72
C ARG A 269 0.90 11.22 22.43
N VAL A 270 0.37 10.57 23.49
CA VAL A 270 -0.58 9.46 23.35
C VAL A 270 -1.89 9.93 22.73
N ALA A 271 -2.41 11.10 23.14
CA ALA A 271 -3.62 11.67 22.53
C ALA A 271 -3.46 11.96 21.04
N TYR A 272 -2.36 12.60 20.64
CA TYR A 272 -2.05 12.85 19.23
C TYR A 272 -1.83 11.56 18.44
N ALA A 273 -1.16 10.55 19.02
CA ALA A 273 -0.98 9.25 18.40
C ALA A 273 -2.32 8.58 18.08
N ASN A 274 -3.28 8.60 19.01
CA ASN A 274 -4.62 8.03 18.80
C ASN A 274 -5.41 8.78 17.73
N VAL A 275 -5.31 10.10 17.67
CA VAL A 275 -5.96 10.88 16.59
C VAL A 275 -5.34 10.56 15.24
N CYS A 276 -4.00 10.55 15.14
CA CYS A 276 -3.30 10.20 13.91
C CYS A 276 -3.63 8.77 13.47
N LEU A 277 -3.65 7.81 14.40
CA LEU A 277 -4.05 6.43 14.13
C LEU A 277 -5.46 6.36 13.54
N SER A 278 -6.43 7.01 14.18
CA SER A 278 -7.83 7.02 13.73
C SER A 278 -7.95 7.59 12.31
N LEU A 279 -7.27 8.70 12.03
CA LEU A 279 -7.25 9.32 10.71
C LEU A 279 -6.56 8.42 9.67
N PHE A 280 -5.47 7.76 10.03
CA PHE A 280 -4.75 6.85 9.14
C PHE A 280 -5.59 5.63 8.75
N LEU A 281 -6.30 5.04 9.73
CA LEU A 281 -7.20 3.91 9.49
C LEU A 281 -8.39 4.29 8.59
N LEU A 282 -8.98 5.46 8.83
CA LEU A 282 -10.05 5.99 7.99
C LEU A 282 -9.57 6.29 6.58
N LEU A 283 -8.40 6.90 6.44
CA LEU A 283 -7.82 7.22 5.13
C LEU A 283 -7.52 5.95 4.34
N GLY A 284 -6.94 4.92 4.98
CA GLY A 284 -6.67 3.63 4.35
C GLY A 284 -7.93 2.91 3.88
N LEU A 285 -9.02 2.97 4.65
CA LEU A 285 -10.33 2.49 4.19
C LEU A 285 -10.83 3.30 2.99
N PHE A 286 -10.80 4.62 3.10
CA PHE A 286 -11.28 5.56 2.08
C PHE A 286 -10.59 5.32 0.73
N GLU A 287 -9.27 5.16 0.76
CA GLU A 287 -8.45 4.90 -0.42
C GLU A 287 -8.93 3.64 -1.18
N ARG A 288 -9.16 2.52 -0.48
CA ARG A 288 -9.62 1.27 -1.07
C ARG A 288 -11.05 1.34 -1.60
N VAL A 289 -11.94 2.00 -0.86
CA VAL A 289 -13.33 2.22 -1.30
C VAL A 289 -13.38 3.09 -2.55
N ILE A 290 -12.63 4.20 -2.58
CA ILE A 290 -12.53 5.10 -3.73
C ILE A 290 -11.94 4.36 -4.95
N GLN A 291 -10.89 3.58 -4.77
CA GLN A 291 -10.31 2.73 -5.80
C GLN A 291 -11.37 1.84 -6.47
N THR A 292 -12.25 1.23 -5.68
CA THR A 292 -13.34 0.39 -6.19
C THR A 292 -14.43 1.22 -6.89
N ILE A 293 -14.76 2.40 -6.36
CA ILE A 293 -15.72 3.31 -7.02
C ILE A 293 -15.18 3.78 -8.37
N ILE A 294 -13.89 4.13 -8.46
CA ILE A 294 -13.25 4.52 -9.74
C ILE A 294 -13.39 3.40 -10.77
N TYR A 295 -13.21 2.13 -10.37
CA TYR A 295 -13.45 1.00 -11.27
C TYR A 295 -14.88 0.99 -11.82
N PHE A 296 -15.89 1.15 -10.96
CA PHE A 296 -17.29 1.19 -11.41
C PHE A 296 -17.58 2.40 -12.30
N VAL A 297 -17.02 3.57 -11.99
CA VAL A 297 -17.12 4.80 -12.79
C VAL A 297 -16.50 4.61 -14.19
N CYS A 298 -15.30 4.03 -14.25
CA CYS A 298 -14.63 3.75 -15.53
C CYS A 298 -15.41 2.74 -16.37
N LYS A 299 -15.96 1.69 -15.75
CA LYS A 299 -16.77 0.68 -16.43
C LYS A 299 -18.06 1.27 -16.98
N SER A 300 -18.74 2.11 -16.18
CA SER A 300 -19.93 2.85 -16.63
C SER A 300 -19.60 3.85 -17.76
N TYR A 301 -18.44 4.49 -17.73
CA TYR A 301 -18.00 5.42 -18.77
C TYR A 301 -17.84 4.73 -20.13
N HIS A 302 -17.34 3.49 -20.16
CA HIS A 302 -17.19 2.68 -21.37
C HIS A 302 -18.48 1.96 -21.79
N HIS A 303 -19.65 2.31 -21.20
CA HIS A 303 -20.94 1.67 -21.45
C HIS A 303 -20.95 0.15 -21.23
N GLU A 304 -19.98 -0.37 -20.49
CA GLU A 304 -19.98 -1.75 -20.05
C GLU A 304 -20.97 -1.90 -18.89
N ARG A 305 -22.03 -2.66 -19.11
CA ARG A 305 -23.01 -2.92 -18.06
C ARG A 305 -22.30 -3.67 -16.92
N VAL A 306 -22.31 -3.05 -15.75
CA VAL A 306 -21.99 -3.80 -14.52
C VAL A 306 -23.23 -4.66 -14.23
N ASP A 307 -23.29 -5.84 -14.87
CA ASP A 307 -24.39 -6.75 -14.62
C ASP A 307 -24.30 -7.25 -13.18
N LYS A 308 -25.26 -6.80 -12.36
CA LYS A 308 -25.34 -7.17 -10.94
C LYS A 308 -25.51 -8.68 -10.78
N LEU A 309 -26.14 -9.34 -11.74
CA LEU A 309 -26.31 -10.79 -11.78
C LEU A 309 -24.97 -11.49 -12.09
N ALA A 310 -24.27 -11.08 -13.16
CA ALA A 310 -22.98 -11.65 -13.52
C ALA A 310 -21.94 -11.40 -12.42
N LEU A 311 -21.93 -10.21 -11.81
CA LEU A 311 -21.07 -9.93 -10.65
C LEU A 311 -21.46 -10.80 -9.46
N SER A 312 -22.75 -11.00 -9.22
CA SER A 312 -23.28 -11.88 -8.18
C SER A 312 -22.85 -13.33 -8.39
N ASP A 313 -22.95 -13.84 -9.64
CA ASP A 313 -22.58 -15.21 -9.98
C ASP A 313 -21.06 -15.42 -9.85
N HIS A 314 -20.25 -14.47 -10.32
CA HIS A 314 -18.81 -14.49 -10.13
C HIS A 314 -18.42 -14.53 -8.63
N LEU A 315 -19.07 -13.72 -7.80
CA LEU A 315 -18.87 -13.75 -6.36
C LEU A 315 -19.36 -15.06 -5.70
N GLN A 316 -20.35 -15.73 -6.32
CA GLN A 316 -20.86 -17.02 -5.81
C GLN A 316 -19.89 -18.16 -6.05
N VAL A 317 -19.12 -18.15 -7.14
CA VAL A 317 -18.09 -19.14 -7.42
C VAL A 317 -17.07 -19.19 -6.27
N TYR A 318 -16.63 -18.04 -5.76
CA TYR A 318 -15.74 -17.99 -4.59
C TYR A 318 -16.36 -18.56 -3.31
N THR A 319 -17.68 -18.51 -3.18
CA THR A 319 -18.38 -19.05 -2.01
C THR A 319 -18.66 -20.53 -2.17
N GLN A 320 -18.91 -21.04 -3.40
CA GLN A 320 -19.17 -22.44 -3.67
C GLN A 320 -17.91 -23.31 -3.63
N GLU A 321 -16.75 -22.79 -4.00
CA GLU A 321 -15.48 -23.51 -3.81
C GLU A 321 -15.25 -23.89 -2.35
N GLU A 322 -15.76 -23.12 -1.40
CA GLU A 322 -15.69 -23.42 0.04
C GLU A 322 -16.60 -24.58 0.45
N TYR A 323 -17.80 -24.71 -0.15
CA TYR A 323 -18.73 -25.79 0.18
C TYR A 323 -18.35 -27.13 -0.46
N SER A 324 -17.56 -27.13 -1.51
CA SER A 324 -17.10 -28.34 -2.21
C SER A 324 -15.80 -28.91 -1.65
N LEU A 325 -15.06 -28.17 -0.83
CA LEU A 325 -13.92 -28.67 -0.06
C LEU A 325 -14.46 -29.31 1.23
N PRO A 326 -14.15 -30.60 1.51
CA PRO A 326 -14.51 -31.19 2.81
C PRO A 326 -13.91 -30.33 3.91
N LEU A 327 -14.71 -30.05 4.93
CA LEU A 327 -14.36 -29.30 6.14
C LEU A 327 -13.05 -29.85 6.74
N LYS A 328 -11.93 -29.43 6.20
CA LYS A 328 -10.62 -29.64 6.79
C LYS A 328 -10.45 -28.55 7.84
N GLY A 329 -10.30 -28.96 9.10
CA GLY A 329 -10.18 -28.09 10.26
C GLY A 329 -8.94 -27.13 10.26
N ASP A 330 -8.23 -27.05 9.14
CA ASP A 330 -6.99 -26.29 8.96
C ASP A 330 -7.25 -24.77 8.81
N ASN A 331 -8.40 -24.36 8.24
CA ASN A 331 -8.69 -22.93 8.06
C ASN A 331 -8.92 -22.17 9.37
N LEU A 332 -9.40 -22.88 10.40
CA LEU A 332 -9.50 -22.31 11.76
C LEU A 332 -8.13 -22.22 12.44
N GLY A 333 -7.21 -23.10 12.06
CA GLY A 333 -5.81 -23.09 12.49
C GLY A 333 -5.03 -21.91 11.90
N GLU A 334 -5.21 -21.65 10.60
CA GLU A 334 -4.59 -20.50 9.93
C GLU A 334 -5.14 -19.16 10.46
N LEU A 335 -6.44 -19.08 10.70
CA LEU A 335 -7.04 -17.88 11.31
C LEU A 335 -6.56 -17.68 12.76
N LYS A 336 -6.39 -18.79 13.54
CA LYS A 336 -5.79 -18.73 14.87
C LYS A 336 -4.31 -18.34 14.80
N GLN A 337 -3.55 -18.85 13.83
CA GLN A 337 -2.17 -18.45 13.62
C GLN A 337 -2.08 -16.98 13.20
N LEU A 338 -2.97 -16.49 12.34
CA LEU A 338 -3.04 -15.08 11.96
C LEU A 338 -3.38 -14.19 13.15
N CYS A 339 -4.37 -14.60 13.99
CA CYS A 339 -4.67 -13.92 15.24
C CYS A 339 -3.52 -14.00 16.25
N LEU A 340 -2.80 -15.11 16.31
CA LEU A 340 -1.62 -15.26 17.16
C LEU A 340 -0.47 -14.38 16.70
N VAL A 341 -0.25 -14.25 15.39
CA VAL A 341 0.74 -13.33 14.80
C VAL A 341 0.35 -11.88 15.09
N ILE A 342 -0.93 -11.53 14.99
CA ILE A 342 -1.43 -10.18 15.35
C ILE A 342 -1.22 -9.92 16.84
N LEU A 343 -1.55 -10.87 17.71
CA LEU A 343 -1.31 -10.77 19.15
C LEU A 343 0.18 -10.70 19.49
N LEU A 344 1.03 -11.48 18.82
CA LEU A 344 2.48 -11.39 18.93
C LEU A 344 3.02 -10.03 18.46
N CYS A 345 2.51 -9.50 17.35
CA CYS A 345 2.87 -8.16 16.89
C CYS A 345 2.46 -7.08 17.90
N ILE A 346 1.26 -7.18 18.47
CA ILE A 346 0.80 -6.26 19.54
C ILE A 346 1.70 -6.40 20.76
N HIS A 347 2.02 -7.63 21.17
CA HIS A 347 2.89 -7.88 22.35
C HIS A 347 4.34 -7.43 22.15
N VAL A 348 4.87 -7.56 20.92
CA VAL A 348 6.20 -7.03 20.56
C VAL A 348 6.20 -5.50 20.58
N VAL A 349 5.11 -4.86 20.15
CA VAL A 349 4.95 -3.40 20.22
C VAL A 349 4.83 -2.95 21.66
N ASP A 350 4.07 -3.66 22.49
CA ASP A 350 3.94 -3.36 23.93
C ASP A 350 5.27 -3.52 24.66
N LEU A 351 6.05 -4.58 24.35
CA LEU A 351 7.39 -4.80 24.88
C LEU A 351 8.39 -3.74 24.39
N ALA A 352 8.31 -3.34 23.11
CA ALA A 352 9.17 -2.28 22.58
C ALA A 352 8.82 -0.91 23.20
N MET A 353 7.53 -0.64 23.39
CA MET A 353 7.06 0.58 24.09
C MET A 353 7.43 0.55 25.57
N ALA A 354 7.26 -0.57 26.29
CA ALA A 354 7.63 -0.72 27.69
C ALA A 354 9.15 -0.56 27.90
N LYS A 355 9.95 -1.16 27.02
CA LYS A 355 11.40 -1.04 27.06
C LYS A 355 11.91 0.36 26.71
N TYR A 356 11.16 1.09 25.86
CA TYR A 356 11.45 2.49 25.56
C TYR A 356 11.12 3.41 26.72
N ILE A 357 10.05 3.11 27.47
CA ILE A 357 9.67 3.84 28.68
C ILE A 357 10.73 3.64 29.78
N ASP A 358 11.21 2.42 29.97
CA ASP A 358 12.24 2.06 30.96
C ASP A 358 13.62 2.67 30.65
N GLN A 359 13.94 2.91 29.39
CA GLN A 359 15.18 3.60 28.97
C GLN A 359 15.13 5.14 29.06
N GLN A 360 13.96 5.74 29.26
CA GLN A 360 13.81 7.20 29.45
C GLN A 360 13.77 7.62 30.92
N GLU A 361 13.68 6.67 31.88
CA GLU A 361 13.72 6.95 33.32
C GLU A 361 15.16 6.87 33.92
N PHE A 362 16.18 6.64 33.09
CA PHE A 362 17.59 6.73 33.43
C PHE A 362 18.26 7.81 32.56
#